data_7ee6fa6f2fafb2f42699d3a07b2f148b
#
_entry.id   7ee6fa6f2fafb2f42699d3a07b2f148b
#
_cell.length_a   1.000
_cell.length_b   1.000
_cell.length_c   1.000
_cell.angle_alpha   90.00
_cell.angle_beta   90.00
_cell.angle_gamma   90.00
#
_symmetry.space_group_name_H-M   'P 1'
#
loop_
_entity.id
_entity.type
_entity.pdbx_description
1 polymer ?
#
loop_
_entity_poly.entity_id
_entity_poly.type
_entity_poly.pdbx_seq_one_letter_code
_entity_poly.pdbx_strand_id
1 'polypeptide(L)'
;MNKKILILPGDGIGPEVTSSAMEILRFVKDLYSLDLDIETHDIGGAAYDKTGYPLPDKTLEIARKSDAILFGAVGGPEWEDLDWDKRPEQALLGLRKELGLFANLRPAFLFNELASASPIKEEIINDLDILIVRELTGGIYFGEPRGIDTSSNPPHAFNTMIYDEKEIERIGRVAFESAQKRNKKLCSVEKANVLEVSKFWREIITNLSKEYPDVELTHQLADNTAMQLVLDPNQFDVIVSSNLFGDILSDIAATLTGSIGMLPSASLNSSSQGMYEPCHGSAPDIAGKNLANPLAMILSLAMAFRYSLENHEAANIIEDSVKEFISRGFRTKDLVDDTTFIKTDQVAPKLIPIIKERSDV
;
A
#
# COMPACT_ATOMS: atom_id res chain seq x y z
N MET A 1 -9.21 14.29 20.73
CA MET A 1 -8.19 15.19 20.11
C MET A 1 -8.57 15.35 18.65
N ASN A 2 -8.52 16.59 18.16
CA ASN A 2 -8.76 16.85 16.73
C ASN A 2 -7.67 16.20 15.90
N LYS A 3 -8.02 15.26 15.03
CA LYS A 3 -7.09 14.58 14.09
C LYS A 3 -7.22 15.21 12.70
N LYS A 4 -6.10 15.35 12.01
CA LYS A 4 -6.04 15.95 10.68
C LYS A 4 -5.83 14.92 9.60
N ILE A 5 -6.66 14.95 8.57
CA ILE A 5 -6.58 14.08 7.41
C ILE A 5 -6.36 14.94 6.16
N LEU A 6 -5.27 14.66 5.45
CA LEU A 6 -5.00 15.24 4.14
C LEU A 6 -5.44 14.27 3.05
N ILE A 7 -6.20 14.78 2.09
CA ILE A 7 -6.66 14.03 0.92
C ILE A 7 -5.86 14.50 -0.30
N LEU A 8 -5.21 13.59 -0.98
CA LEU A 8 -4.40 13.82 -2.17
C LEU A 8 -4.91 12.91 -3.31
N PRO A 9 -5.93 13.34 -4.08
CA PRO A 9 -6.53 12.50 -5.12
C PRO A 9 -5.54 12.10 -6.22
N GLY A 10 -4.67 13.03 -6.65
CA GLY A 10 -3.67 12.81 -7.70
C GLY A 10 -4.28 12.69 -9.08
N ASP A 11 -3.83 11.68 -9.85
CA ASP A 11 -4.03 11.54 -11.28
C ASP A 11 -4.84 10.29 -11.65
N GLY A 12 -5.25 10.20 -12.91
CA GLY A 12 -5.92 9.03 -13.47
C GLY A 12 -7.21 8.67 -12.74
N ILE A 13 -7.29 7.41 -12.24
CA ILE A 13 -8.44 6.94 -11.44
C ILE A 13 -8.40 7.44 -9.99
N GLY A 14 -7.30 8.05 -9.55
CA GLY A 14 -7.14 8.52 -8.16
C GLY A 14 -8.31 9.38 -7.66
N PRO A 15 -8.77 10.42 -8.41
CA PRO A 15 -9.95 11.21 -8.02
C PRO A 15 -11.22 10.39 -7.85
N GLU A 16 -11.47 9.40 -8.70
CA GLU A 16 -12.68 8.57 -8.67
C GLU A 16 -12.71 7.67 -7.41
N VAL A 17 -11.62 6.94 -7.15
CA VAL A 17 -11.53 6.04 -6.00
C VAL A 17 -11.48 6.79 -4.67
N THR A 18 -10.82 7.96 -4.65
CA THR A 18 -10.76 8.84 -3.49
C THR A 18 -12.12 9.44 -3.17
N SER A 19 -12.91 9.83 -4.19
CA SER A 19 -14.27 10.34 -3.99
C SER A 19 -15.15 9.32 -3.26
N SER A 20 -15.11 8.04 -3.68
CA SER A 20 -15.86 6.96 -3.01
C SER A 20 -15.41 6.76 -1.55
N ALA A 21 -14.09 6.77 -1.29
CA ALA A 21 -13.58 6.67 0.08
C ALA A 21 -13.96 7.88 0.95
N MET A 22 -14.02 9.08 0.37
CA MET A 22 -14.45 10.28 1.06
C MET A 22 -15.92 10.25 1.49
N GLU A 23 -16.80 9.62 0.72
CA GLU A 23 -18.20 9.41 1.13
C GLU A 23 -18.26 8.51 2.37
N ILE A 24 -17.49 7.42 2.38
CA ILE A 24 -17.39 6.54 3.55
C ILE A 24 -16.77 7.26 4.75
N LEU A 25 -15.68 8.03 4.55
CA LEU A 25 -15.04 8.82 5.61
C LEU A 25 -16.04 9.78 6.28
N ARG A 26 -16.80 10.53 5.47
CA ARG A 26 -17.81 11.46 6.00
C ARG A 26 -18.89 10.73 6.79
N PHE A 27 -19.41 9.63 6.25
CA PHE A 27 -20.43 8.82 6.93
C PHE A 27 -19.92 8.28 8.28
N VAL A 28 -18.73 7.69 8.29
CA VAL A 28 -18.12 7.12 9.52
C VAL A 28 -17.76 8.22 10.53
N LYS A 29 -17.28 9.39 10.05
CA LYS A 29 -17.06 10.57 10.89
C LYS A 29 -18.33 10.97 11.64
N ASP A 30 -19.45 11.06 10.94
CA ASP A 30 -20.74 11.43 11.52
C ASP A 30 -21.28 10.35 12.46
N LEU A 31 -21.20 9.07 12.04
CA LEU A 31 -21.63 7.91 12.80
C LEU A 31 -20.98 7.83 14.19
N TYR A 32 -19.67 8.03 14.26
CA TYR A 32 -18.91 7.98 15.51
C TYR A 32 -18.64 9.35 16.14
N SER A 33 -19.24 10.42 15.60
CA SER A 33 -19.05 11.81 16.06
C SER A 33 -17.56 12.17 16.20
N LEU A 34 -16.76 11.83 15.20
CA LEU A 34 -15.31 12.01 15.24
C LEU A 34 -14.93 13.48 14.96
N ASP A 35 -14.00 13.99 15.77
CA ASP A 35 -13.40 15.32 15.58
C ASP A 35 -12.24 15.23 14.57
N LEU A 36 -12.59 15.29 13.28
CA LEU A 36 -11.66 15.19 12.15
C LEU A 36 -11.67 16.48 11.33
N ASP A 37 -10.49 17.05 11.10
CA ASP A 37 -10.23 18.14 10.17
C ASP A 37 -9.74 17.52 8.84
N ILE A 38 -10.45 17.82 7.74
CA ILE A 38 -10.22 17.16 6.44
C ILE A 38 -9.92 18.23 5.40
N GLU A 39 -8.71 18.21 4.87
CA GLU A 39 -8.27 19.08 3.78
C GLU A 39 -7.97 18.29 2.51
N THR A 40 -8.22 18.91 1.33
CA THR A 40 -7.88 18.29 0.03
C THR A 40 -6.94 19.20 -0.75
N HIS A 41 -5.86 18.63 -1.26
CA HIS A 41 -4.85 19.33 -2.06
C HIS A 41 -4.45 18.55 -3.31
N ASP A 42 -3.92 19.27 -4.30
CA ASP A 42 -3.39 18.66 -5.52
C ASP A 42 -2.01 18.06 -5.27
N ILE A 43 -1.71 16.98 -6.01
CA ILE A 43 -0.42 16.31 -6.07
C ILE A 43 -0.25 15.64 -7.44
N GLY A 44 0.97 15.26 -7.79
CA GLY A 44 1.26 14.56 -9.04
C GLY A 44 1.18 15.44 -10.27
N GLY A 45 0.70 14.90 -11.38
CA GLY A 45 0.50 15.60 -12.64
C GLY A 45 -0.51 16.72 -12.54
N ALA A 46 -1.60 16.51 -11.80
CA ALA A 46 -2.61 17.52 -11.53
C ALA A 46 -2.05 18.76 -10.80
N ALA A 47 -1.08 18.58 -9.91
CA ALA A 47 -0.37 19.69 -9.28
C ALA A 47 0.65 20.33 -10.22
N TYR A 48 1.38 19.50 -10.97
CA TYR A 48 2.36 19.98 -11.94
C TYR A 48 1.72 20.91 -12.98
N ASP A 49 0.59 20.56 -13.56
CA ASP A 49 -0.12 21.36 -14.56
C ASP A 49 -0.52 22.75 -14.03
N LYS A 50 -0.78 22.87 -12.72
CA LYS A 50 -1.16 24.12 -12.08
C LYS A 50 0.01 24.96 -11.61
N THR A 51 1.11 24.31 -11.19
CA THR A 51 2.18 24.98 -10.43
C THR A 51 3.58 24.82 -11.03
N GLY A 52 3.75 23.86 -11.96
CA GLY A 52 5.06 23.45 -12.47
C GLY A 52 5.84 22.49 -11.55
N TYR A 53 5.23 22.06 -10.44
CA TYR A 53 5.83 21.14 -9.47
C TYR A 53 4.87 20.03 -9.08
N PRO A 54 5.29 18.73 -9.09
CA PRO A 54 4.40 17.62 -8.76
C PRO A 54 4.08 17.54 -7.26
N LEU A 55 4.92 18.10 -6.39
CA LEU A 55 4.71 18.25 -4.95
C LEU A 55 4.89 19.72 -4.55
N PRO A 56 3.82 20.53 -4.52
CA PRO A 56 3.91 21.93 -4.08
C PRO A 56 4.30 22.04 -2.60
N ASP A 57 5.11 23.06 -2.25
CA ASP A 57 5.56 23.30 -0.88
C ASP A 57 4.39 23.38 0.12
N LYS A 58 3.30 24.04 -0.26
CA LYS A 58 2.09 24.15 0.55
C LYS A 58 1.50 22.75 0.87
N THR A 59 1.41 21.87 -0.12
CA THR A 59 0.92 20.48 0.06
C THR A 59 1.83 19.73 1.04
N LEU A 60 3.15 19.86 0.90
CA LEU A 60 4.11 19.25 1.80
C LEU A 60 4.02 19.78 3.23
N GLU A 61 3.84 21.11 3.41
CA GLU A 61 3.66 21.70 4.74
C GLU A 61 2.42 21.18 5.46
N ILE A 62 1.32 21.00 4.73
CA ILE A 62 0.07 20.44 5.28
C ILE A 62 0.28 18.95 5.60
N ALA A 63 0.91 18.20 4.70
CA ALA A 63 1.22 16.79 4.90
C ALA A 63 2.03 16.57 6.19
N ARG A 64 3.03 17.41 6.49
CA ARG A 64 3.82 17.33 7.73
C ARG A 64 2.99 17.56 9.01
N LYS A 65 1.84 18.22 8.91
CA LYS A 65 0.95 18.55 10.04
C LYS A 65 -0.26 17.63 10.15
N SER A 66 -0.44 16.71 9.19
CA SER A 66 -1.56 15.78 9.14
C SER A 66 -1.21 14.48 9.89
N ASP A 67 -2.18 13.91 10.58
CA ASP A 67 -2.04 12.59 11.24
C ASP A 67 -2.09 11.45 10.20
N ALA A 68 -2.96 11.59 9.20
CA ALA A 68 -3.13 10.63 8.12
C ALA A 68 -3.24 11.33 6.77
N ILE A 69 -2.73 10.69 5.73
CA ILE A 69 -2.82 11.15 4.34
C ILE A 69 -3.51 10.03 3.55
N LEU A 70 -4.64 10.34 2.92
CA LEU A 70 -5.26 9.47 1.93
C LEU A 70 -4.75 9.88 0.54
N PHE A 71 -4.06 8.98 -0.12
CA PHE A 71 -3.39 9.22 -1.39
C PHE A 71 -4.03 8.34 -2.47
N GLY A 72 -4.52 8.96 -3.56
CA GLY A 72 -5.17 8.23 -4.65
C GLY A 72 -4.17 7.51 -5.55
N ALA A 73 -3.67 8.21 -6.57
CA ALA A 73 -2.65 7.69 -7.47
C ALA A 73 -1.93 8.84 -8.17
N VAL A 74 -0.74 8.60 -8.73
CA VAL A 74 -0.01 9.60 -9.53
C VAL A 74 0.55 8.95 -10.79
N GLY A 75 0.79 9.80 -11.81
CA GLY A 75 1.38 9.38 -13.08
C GLY A 75 0.37 9.28 -14.21
N GLY A 76 0.89 9.37 -15.43
CA GLY A 76 0.13 9.25 -16.67
C GLY A 76 1.02 9.53 -17.87
N PRO A 77 0.62 9.09 -19.08
CA PRO A 77 1.41 9.25 -20.30
C PRO A 77 1.68 10.72 -20.65
N GLU A 78 0.85 11.65 -20.17
CA GLU A 78 0.98 13.09 -20.43
C GLU A 78 2.27 13.68 -19.86
N TRP A 79 2.87 13.05 -18.84
CA TRP A 79 4.05 13.54 -18.12
C TRP A 79 5.31 12.68 -18.30
N GLU A 80 5.28 11.65 -19.16
CA GLU A 80 6.42 10.75 -19.38
C GLU A 80 7.66 11.45 -19.97
N ASP A 81 7.46 12.51 -20.77
CA ASP A 81 8.53 13.28 -21.41
C ASP A 81 9.13 14.36 -20.49
N LEU A 82 8.63 14.54 -19.28
CA LEU A 82 9.17 15.50 -18.32
C LEU A 82 10.54 15.06 -17.80
N ASP A 83 11.34 16.04 -17.43
CA ASP A 83 12.56 15.82 -16.64
C ASP A 83 12.24 14.98 -15.41
N TRP A 84 13.14 14.10 -15.00
CA TRP A 84 12.93 13.15 -13.92
C TRP A 84 12.41 13.78 -12.62
N ASP A 85 12.94 14.94 -12.21
CA ASP A 85 12.58 15.68 -11.02
C ASP A 85 11.17 16.30 -11.06
N LYS A 86 10.56 16.40 -12.25
CA LYS A 86 9.22 16.96 -12.47
C LYS A 86 8.15 15.91 -12.70
N ARG A 87 8.51 14.64 -12.83
CA ARG A 87 7.54 13.56 -13.03
C ARG A 87 6.62 13.40 -11.82
N PRO A 88 5.34 13.06 -12.02
CA PRO A 88 4.36 12.89 -10.92
C PRO A 88 4.81 11.94 -9.81
N GLU A 89 5.55 10.87 -10.15
CA GLU A 89 6.06 9.87 -9.22
C GLU A 89 7.03 10.47 -8.19
N GLN A 90 7.70 11.59 -8.54
CA GLN A 90 8.59 12.28 -7.61
C GLN A 90 7.85 12.88 -6.42
N ALA A 91 6.56 13.19 -6.58
CA ALA A 91 5.73 13.65 -5.47
C ALA A 91 5.53 12.56 -4.43
N LEU A 92 5.26 11.33 -4.86
CA LEU A 92 5.12 10.18 -3.98
C LEU A 92 6.43 9.87 -3.24
N LEU A 93 7.55 9.79 -3.99
CA LEU A 93 8.87 9.55 -3.39
C LEU A 93 9.28 10.67 -2.43
N GLY A 94 8.96 11.92 -2.79
CA GLY A 94 9.19 13.10 -1.97
C GLY A 94 8.43 13.02 -0.64
N LEU A 95 7.13 12.72 -0.66
CA LEU A 95 6.32 12.55 0.57
C LEU A 95 6.88 11.45 1.46
N ARG A 96 7.19 10.28 0.91
CA ARG A 96 7.75 9.15 1.67
C ARG A 96 9.05 9.53 2.38
N LYS A 97 9.94 10.23 1.68
CA LYS A 97 11.22 10.70 2.22
C LYS A 97 11.03 11.78 3.28
N GLU A 98 10.27 12.84 2.97
CA GLU A 98 10.11 14.02 3.82
C GLU A 98 9.34 13.73 5.12
N LEU A 99 8.46 12.75 5.09
CA LEU A 99 7.68 12.31 6.26
C LEU A 99 8.32 11.11 6.97
N GLY A 100 9.43 10.57 6.45
CA GLY A 100 10.11 9.41 7.02
C GLY A 100 9.24 8.14 7.03
N LEU A 101 8.42 7.92 6.02
CA LEU A 101 7.50 6.79 5.90
C LEU A 101 8.27 5.54 5.49
N PHE A 102 8.91 4.88 6.43
CA PHE A 102 9.83 3.77 6.15
C PHE A 102 9.17 2.39 6.09
N ALA A 103 8.04 2.20 6.80
CA ALA A 103 7.37 0.90 6.89
C ALA A 103 6.13 0.88 6.01
N ASN A 104 6.18 0.16 4.90
CA ASN A 104 5.03 -0.03 4.04
C ASN A 104 4.39 -1.40 4.32
N LEU A 105 3.16 -1.37 4.81
CA LEU A 105 2.34 -2.53 5.11
C LEU A 105 1.41 -2.81 3.94
N ARG A 106 1.55 -3.97 3.31
CA ARG A 106 0.73 -4.45 2.19
C ARG A 106 0.07 -5.78 2.53
N PRO A 107 -1.14 -5.77 3.07
CA PRO A 107 -1.88 -7.00 3.30
C PRO A 107 -2.39 -7.57 1.97
N ALA A 108 -2.17 -8.87 1.75
CA ALA A 108 -2.72 -9.64 0.65
C ALA A 108 -3.61 -10.74 1.23
N PHE A 109 -4.91 -10.54 1.18
CA PHE A 109 -5.90 -11.47 1.69
C PHE A 109 -6.98 -11.73 0.65
N LEU A 110 -7.54 -12.93 0.66
CA LEU A 110 -8.60 -13.33 -0.25
C LEU A 110 -9.95 -13.30 0.47
N PHE A 111 -10.92 -12.64 -0.16
CA PHE A 111 -12.33 -12.91 0.14
C PHE A 111 -12.70 -14.21 -0.58
N ASN A 112 -13.13 -15.25 0.14
CA ASN A 112 -13.43 -16.56 -0.44
C ASN A 112 -14.44 -16.49 -1.61
N GLU A 113 -15.36 -15.53 -1.56
CA GLU A 113 -16.34 -15.25 -2.61
C GLU A 113 -15.71 -14.67 -3.91
N LEU A 114 -14.44 -14.29 -3.86
CA LEU A 114 -13.66 -13.82 -5.01
C LEU A 114 -12.61 -14.83 -5.50
N ALA A 115 -12.58 -16.03 -4.93
CA ALA A 115 -11.58 -17.04 -5.32
C ALA A 115 -11.61 -17.34 -6.83
N SER A 116 -12.78 -17.35 -7.44
CA SER A 116 -12.95 -17.55 -8.89
C SER A 116 -12.41 -16.42 -9.76
N ALA A 117 -12.18 -15.23 -9.21
CA ALA A 117 -11.58 -14.10 -9.93
C ALA A 117 -10.04 -14.20 -9.99
N SER A 118 -9.43 -15.04 -9.14
CA SER A 118 -8.00 -15.29 -9.17
C SER A 118 -7.58 -16.17 -10.35
N PRO A 119 -6.44 -15.91 -10.99
CA PRO A 119 -5.86 -16.81 -11.99
C PRO A 119 -5.27 -18.08 -11.38
N ILE A 120 -5.17 -18.15 -10.04
CA ILE A 120 -4.61 -19.29 -9.30
C ILE A 120 -5.75 -20.21 -8.87
N LYS A 121 -5.46 -21.50 -8.82
CA LYS A 121 -6.44 -22.51 -8.38
C LYS A 121 -6.91 -22.22 -6.95
N GLU A 122 -8.22 -22.31 -6.74
CA GLU A 122 -8.87 -22.03 -5.45
C GLU A 122 -8.26 -22.82 -4.28
N GLU A 123 -7.94 -24.12 -4.49
CA GLU A 123 -7.31 -24.98 -3.49
C GLU A 123 -5.95 -24.47 -2.96
N ILE A 124 -5.26 -23.59 -3.73
CA ILE A 124 -3.96 -23.03 -3.35
C ILE A 124 -4.12 -21.75 -2.54
N ILE A 125 -5.18 -20.96 -2.81
CA ILE A 125 -5.35 -19.61 -2.27
C ILE A 125 -6.45 -19.50 -1.21
N ASN A 126 -7.17 -20.59 -0.91
CA ASN A 126 -8.18 -20.59 0.15
C ASN A 126 -7.58 -20.10 1.48
N ASP A 127 -8.31 -19.21 2.15
CA ASP A 127 -7.91 -18.60 3.43
C ASP A 127 -6.59 -17.81 3.38
N LEU A 128 -6.19 -17.33 2.20
CA LEU A 128 -5.00 -16.51 2.01
C LEU A 128 -5.08 -15.25 2.88
N ASP A 129 -4.08 -15.06 3.75
CA ASP A 129 -3.91 -13.85 4.57
C ASP A 129 -2.43 -13.61 4.88
N ILE A 130 -1.75 -12.87 4.03
CA ILE A 130 -0.33 -12.55 4.13
C ILE A 130 -0.16 -11.04 4.36
N LEU A 131 0.74 -10.66 5.26
CA LEU A 131 1.18 -9.28 5.41
C LEU A 131 2.61 -9.13 4.90
N ILE A 132 2.81 -8.30 3.88
CA ILE A 132 4.14 -7.92 3.39
C ILE A 132 4.54 -6.59 4.03
N VAL A 133 5.66 -6.60 4.77
CA VAL A 133 6.30 -5.44 5.40
C VAL A 133 7.52 -5.07 4.55
N ARG A 134 7.36 -4.02 3.75
CA ARG A 134 8.37 -3.52 2.82
C ARG A 134 9.09 -2.33 3.44
N GLU A 135 10.43 -2.36 3.50
CA GLU A 135 11.22 -1.15 3.76
C GLU A 135 11.07 -0.19 2.57
N LEU A 136 10.84 1.11 2.83
CA LEU A 136 10.37 2.01 1.79
C LEU A 136 11.31 3.19 1.50
N THR A 137 12.28 3.49 2.37
CA THR A 137 13.09 4.72 2.30
C THR A 137 14.57 4.51 2.02
N GLY A 138 15.00 3.24 1.92
CA GLY A 138 16.37 2.85 1.61
C GLY A 138 16.50 2.04 0.32
N GLY A 139 17.63 1.36 0.21
CA GLY A 139 17.92 0.42 -0.87
C GLY A 139 18.25 1.08 -2.20
N ILE A 140 18.00 0.34 -3.28
CA ILE A 140 18.40 0.74 -4.65
C ILE A 140 17.59 1.93 -5.20
N TYR A 141 16.41 2.22 -4.63
CA TYR A 141 15.59 3.34 -5.07
C TYR A 141 16.15 4.69 -4.61
N PHE A 142 16.88 4.72 -3.50
CA PHE A 142 17.40 5.94 -2.87
C PHE A 142 18.93 5.97 -2.74
N GLY A 143 19.61 4.84 -2.98
CA GLY A 143 21.05 4.73 -2.82
C GLY A 143 21.84 5.56 -3.83
N GLU A 144 22.92 6.16 -3.36
CA GLU A 144 23.88 6.92 -4.16
C GLU A 144 25.25 6.24 -4.10
N PRO A 145 26.10 6.35 -5.17
CA PRO A 145 25.86 7.04 -6.44
C PRO A 145 24.93 6.27 -7.38
N ARG A 146 24.23 7.02 -8.25
CA ARG A 146 23.38 6.46 -9.32
C ARG A 146 23.47 7.32 -10.57
N GLY A 147 23.31 6.74 -11.75
CA GLY A 147 23.31 7.52 -12.97
C GLY A 147 23.61 6.72 -14.24
N ILE A 148 23.71 7.48 -15.32
CA ILE A 148 24.15 7.00 -16.63
C ILE A 148 25.40 7.77 -17.02
N ASP A 149 26.53 7.09 -17.16
CA ASP A 149 27.78 7.65 -17.65
C ASP A 149 27.92 7.40 -19.16
N THR A 150 27.65 8.44 -19.94
CA THR A 150 27.82 8.43 -21.41
C THR A 150 29.20 8.86 -21.85
N SER A 151 30.04 9.34 -20.93
CA SER A 151 31.43 9.77 -21.23
C SER A 151 32.42 8.61 -21.25
N SER A 152 32.10 7.51 -20.58
CA SER A 152 32.89 6.28 -20.60
C SER A 152 32.73 5.50 -21.90
N ASN A 153 33.67 4.60 -22.18
CA ASN A 153 33.63 3.71 -23.34
C ASN A 153 33.81 2.25 -22.94
N PRO A 154 32.78 1.39 -22.98
CA PRO A 154 31.40 1.68 -23.39
C PRO A 154 30.64 2.51 -22.34
N PRO A 155 29.59 3.26 -22.73
CA PRO A 155 28.66 3.90 -21.81
C PRO A 155 28.04 2.86 -20.84
N HIS A 156 27.81 3.27 -19.60
CA HIS A 156 27.20 2.38 -18.60
C HIS A 156 26.26 3.12 -17.67
N ALA A 157 25.33 2.37 -17.04
CA ALA A 157 24.40 2.85 -16.03
C ALA A 157 24.59 2.07 -14.73
N PHE A 158 24.37 2.73 -13.60
CA PHE A 158 24.52 2.13 -12.28
C PHE A 158 23.55 2.67 -11.26
N ASN A 159 23.14 1.82 -10.32
CA ASN A 159 22.41 2.16 -9.11
C ASN A 159 23.07 1.48 -7.91
N THR A 160 23.09 2.14 -6.78
CA THR A 160 23.64 1.60 -5.54
C THR A 160 22.53 1.07 -4.64
N MET A 161 22.62 -0.19 -4.23
CA MET A 161 21.77 -0.75 -3.18
C MET A 161 22.50 -0.64 -1.84
N ILE A 162 21.96 0.15 -0.92
CA ILE A 162 22.56 0.40 0.39
C ILE A 162 21.51 0.39 1.48
N TYR A 163 21.86 -0.22 2.62
CA TYR A 163 21.09 -0.19 3.87
C TYR A 163 22.06 -0.05 5.04
N ASP A 164 21.72 0.77 6.00
CA ASP A 164 22.38 0.78 7.30
C ASP A 164 21.69 -0.13 8.32
N GLU A 165 22.33 -0.38 9.45
CA GLU A 165 21.82 -1.24 10.52
C GLU A 165 20.49 -0.73 11.07
N LYS A 166 20.35 0.60 11.27
CA LYS A 166 19.14 1.20 11.85
C LYS A 166 17.93 1.07 10.91
N GLU A 167 18.16 1.17 9.60
CA GLU A 167 17.12 0.98 8.59
C GLU A 167 16.57 -0.44 8.64
N ILE A 168 17.46 -1.43 8.75
CA ILE A 168 17.07 -2.84 8.82
C ILE A 168 16.42 -3.17 10.16
N GLU A 169 16.99 -2.69 11.28
CA GLU A 169 16.40 -2.91 12.61
C GLU A 169 14.99 -2.33 12.73
N ARG A 170 14.78 -1.07 12.30
CA ARG A 170 13.45 -0.43 12.44
C ARG A 170 12.36 -1.17 11.67
N ILE A 171 12.66 -1.63 10.44
CA ILE A 171 11.67 -2.38 9.65
C ILE A 171 11.50 -3.81 10.20
N GLY A 172 12.59 -4.42 10.69
CA GLY A 172 12.55 -5.70 11.35
C GLY A 172 11.64 -5.69 12.59
N ARG A 173 11.74 -4.66 13.44
CA ARG A 173 10.86 -4.49 14.62
C ARG A 173 9.38 -4.41 14.20
N VAL A 174 9.05 -3.60 13.21
CA VAL A 174 7.66 -3.52 12.68
C VAL A 174 7.18 -4.90 12.22
N ALA A 175 8.02 -5.68 11.54
CA ALA A 175 7.66 -6.99 11.06
C ALA A 175 7.47 -8.02 12.20
N PHE A 176 8.37 -8.07 13.18
CA PHE A 176 8.23 -8.93 14.35
C PHE A 176 7.00 -8.59 15.18
N GLU A 177 6.75 -7.30 15.46
CA GLU A 177 5.56 -6.84 16.18
C GLU A 177 4.26 -7.14 15.42
N SER A 178 4.30 -7.08 14.09
CA SER A 178 3.19 -7.50 13.25
C SER A 178 2.95 -9.01 13.35
N ALA A 179 4.01 -9.81 13.29
CA ALA A 179 3.93 -11.26 13.43
C ALA A 179 3.38 -11.68 14.81
N GLN A 180 3.79 -10.99 15.90
CA GLN A 180 3.27 -11.25 17.25
C GLN A 180 1.75 -11.08 17.35
N LYS A 181 1.18 -10.15 16.58
CA LYS A 181 -0.27 -9.88 16.52
C LYS A 181 -1.03 -10.81 15.57
N ARG A 182 -0.31 -11.68 14.85
CA ARG A 182 -0.83 -12.64 13.86
C ARG A 182 -0.45 -14.06 14.27
N ASN A 183 -0.07 -14.92 13.32
CA ASN A 183 0.23 -16.34 13.56
C ASN A 183 1.67 -16.61 14.04
N LYS A 184 2.41 -15.55 14.41
CA LYS A 184 3.79 -15.62 14.96
C LYS A 184 4.81 -16.24 14.02
N LYS A 185 4.63 -16.09 12.72
CA LYS A 185 5.58 -16.53 11.70
C LYS A 185 6.09 -15.33 10.91
N LEU A 186 7.41 -15.20 10.81
CA LEU A 186 8.07 -14.16 10.04
C LEU A 186 9.03 -14.79 9.03
N CYS A 187 8.83 -14.48 7.74
CA CYS A 187 9.77 -14.83 6.68
C CYS A 187 10.56 -13.58 6.26
N SER A 188 11.87 -13.56 6.51
CA SER A 188 12.76 -12.52 6.02
C SER A 188 13.24 -12.87 4.61
N VAL A 189 12.93 -12.01 3.64
CA VAL A 189 13.20 -12.27 2.23
C VAL A 189 14.28 -11.34 1.69
N GLU A 190 15.33 -11.95 1.12
CA GLU A 190 16.53 -11.27 0.64
C GLU A 190 17.26 -12.10 -0.44
N LYS A 191 18.46 -11.70 -0.86
CA LYS A 191 19.29 -12.40 -1.86
C LYS A 191 20.71 -12.62 -1.34
N ALA A 192 20.86 -13.17 -0.11
CA ALA A 192 22.13 -13.33 0.59
C ALA A 192 23.12 -14.27 -0.07
N ASN A 193 22.69 -15.13 -0.99
CA ASN A 193 23.58 -15.99 -1.74
C ASN A 193 24.42 -15.23 -2.79
N VAL A 194 24.08 -13.96 -3.09
CA VAL A 194 24.75 -13.14 -4.13
C VAL A 194 25.13 -11.76 -3.62
N LEU A 195 24.29 -11.09 -2.81
CA LEU A 195 24.42 -9.69 -2.45
C LEU A 195 24.97 -9.54 -1.02
N GLU A 196 26.04 -8.74 -0.84
CA GLU A 196 26.58 -8.43 0.48
C GLU A 196 25.57 -7.67 1.37
N VAL A 197 24.82 -6.71 0.79
CA VAL A 197 23.77 -5.99 1.51
C VAL A 197 22.68 -6.93 2.04
N SER A 198 22.40 -8.00 1.34
CA SER A 198 21.41 -9.01 1.76
C SER A 198 21.97 -9.96 2.84
N LYS A 199 23.27 -10.24 2.84
CA LYS A 199 23.93 -10.96 3.97
C LYS A 199 23.85 -10.13 5.24
N PHE A 200 24.15 -8.84 5.15
CA PHE A 200 24.04 -7.90 6.25
C PHE A 200 22.60 -7.79 6.78
N TRP A 201 21.62 -7.69 5.88
CA TRP A 201 20.20 -7.75 6.22
C TRP A 201 19.83 -9.00 7.02
N ARG A 202 20.21 -10.18 6.53
CA ARG A 202 19.95 -11.48 7.19
C ARG A 202 20.57 -11.55 8.58
N GLU A 203 21.81 -11.07 8.75
CA GLU A 203 22.51 -11.04 10.03
C GLU A 203 21.75 -10.19 11.05
N ILE A 204 21.36 -8.97 10.68
CA ILE A 204 20.64 -8.06 11.58
C ILE A 204 19.29 -8.61 11.96
N ILE A 205 18.48 -9.09 11.01
CA ILE A 205 17.15 -9.69 11.29
C ILE A 205 17.29 -10.95 12.17
N THR A 206 18.34 -11.77 11.95
CA THR A 206 18.62 -12.93 12.81
C THR A 206 19.02 -12.51 14.23
N ASN A 207 19.80 -11.43 14.37
CA ASN A 207 20.14 -10.94 15.70
C ASN A 207 18.93 -10.35 16.42
N LEU A 208 18.10 -9.60 15.70
CA LEU A 208 16.86 -9.01 16.23
C LEU A 208 15.85 -10.07 16.71
N SER A 209 15.79 -11.25 16.07
CA SER A 209 14.87 -12.33 16.46
C SER A 209 15.03 -12.79 17.90
N LYS A 210 16.21 -12.58 18.51
CA LYS A 210 16.47 -12.93 19.90
C LYS A 210 15.63 -12.10 20.89
N GLU A 211 15.16 -10.92 20.46
CA GLU A 211 14.25 -10.07 21.25
C GLU A 211 12.78 -10.53 21.11
N TYR A 212 12.47 -11.40 20.13
CA TYR A 212 11.12 -11.90 19.83
C TYR A 212 11.06 -13.43 19.83
N PRO A 213 11.35 -14.10 20.98
CA PRO A 213 11.51 -15.55 21.05
C PRO A 213 10.22 -16.34 20.79
N ASP A 214 9.08 -15.67 20.77
CA ASP A 214 7.76 -16.24 20.48
C ASP A 214 7.39 -16.18 18.99
N VAL A 215 8.25 -15.60 18.12
CA VAL A 215 8.06 -15.51 16.67
C VAL A 215 9.02 -16.48 15.95
N GLU A 216 8.46 -17.36 15.16
CA GLU A 216 9.25 -18.25 14.28
C GLU A 216 9.83 -17.46 13.11
N LEU A 217 11.15 -17.31 13.06
CA LEU A 217 11.86 -16.64 11.95
C LEU A 217 12.34 -17.67 10.94
N THR A 218 12.02 -17.45 9.68
CA THR A 218 12.60 -18.14 8.53
C THR A 218 13.26 -17.15 7.57
N HIS A 219 14.17 -17.64 6.72
CA HIS A 219 14.80 -16.84 5.66
C HIS A 219 14.57 -17.50 4.32
N GLN A 220 14.16 -16.72 3.32
CA GLN A 220 14.04 -17.22 1.94
C GLN A 220 14.73 -16.27 0.94
N LEU A 221 15.25 -16.84 -0.15
CA LEU A 221 15.74 -16.06 -1.27
C LEU A 221 14.56 -15.48 -2.07
N ALA A 222 14.66 -14.25 -2.54
CA ALA A 222 13.58 -13.51 -3.18
C ALA A 222 12.98 -14.23 -4.41
N ASP A 223 13.82 -14.85 -5.22
CA ASP A 223 13.38 -15.65 -6.38
C ASP A 223 12.60 -16.92 -5.96
N ASN A 224 13.04 -17.60 -4.90
CA ASN A 224 12.30 -18.72 -4.34
C ASN A 224 10.97 -18.27 -3.73
N THR A 225 10.96 -17.14 -3.00
CA THR A 225 9.73 -16.60 -2.41
C THR A 225 8.71 -16.24 -3.49
N ALA A 226 9.15 -15.63 -4.61
CA ALA A 226 8.28 -15.34 -5.75
C ALA A 226 7.61 -16.60 -6.31
N MET A 227 8.36 -17.70 -6.41
CA MET A 227 7.81 -19.00 -6.83
C MET A 227 6.87 -19.59 -5.76
N GLN A 228 7.25 -19.53 -4.48
CA GLN A 228 6.46 -20.08 -3.38
C GLN A 228 5.14 -19.33 -3.16
N LEU A 229 5.08 -18.02 -3.39
CA LEU A 229 3.82 -17.25 -3.37
C LEU A 229 2.80 -17.82 -4.36
N VAL A 230 3.24 -18.36 -5.51
CA VAL A 230 2.34 -18.97 -6.51
C VAL A 230 2.02 -20.42 -6.20
N LEU A 231 2.96 -21.18 -5.62
CA LEU A 231 2.82 -22.62 -5.40
C LEU A 231 2.16 -22.99 -4.06
N ASP A 232 2.49 -22.26 -2.99
CA ASP A 232 2.04 -22.52 -1.62
C ASP A 232 2.10 -21.22 -0.80
N PRO A 233 1.20 -20.23 -1.11
CA PRO A 233 1.22 -18.95 -0.44
C PRO A 233 0.84 -19.03 1.06
N ASN A 234 0.06 -20.03 1.46
CA ASN A 234 -0.43 -20.18 2.84
C ASN A 234 0.67 -20.59 3.85
N GLN A 235 1.88 -20.91 3.39
CA GLN A 235 3.04 -21.08 4.25
C GLN A 235 3.47 -19.76 4.92
N PHE A 236 3.12 -18.61 4.33
CA PHE A 236 3.51 -17.28 4.81
C PHE A 236 2.42 -16.65 5.70
N ASP A 237 2.86 -15.98 6.75
CA ASP A 237 2.03 -15.11 7.59
C ASP A 237 2.49 -13.65 7.46
N VAL A 238 3.73 -13.35 7.87
CA VAL A 238 4.36 -12.05 7.66
C VAL A 238 5.64 -12.23 6.85
N ILE A 239 5.81 -11.41 5.82
CA ILE A 239 7.04 -11.32 5.03
C ILE A 239 7.68 -9.96 5.28
N VAL A 240 8.98 -9.91 5.63
CA VAL A 240 9.74 -8.66 5.66
C VAL A 240 10.78 -8.66 4.54
N SER A 241 10.89 -7.55 3.83
CA SER A 241 11.84 -7.43 2.72
C SER A 241 12.28 -5.99 2.46
N SER A 242 13.41 -5.88 1.74
CA SER A 242 13.94 -4.61 1.23
C SER A 242 12.98 -3.96 0.24
N ASN A 243 13.25 -2.71 -0.11
CA ASN A 243 12.40 -1.88 -0.97
C ASN A 243 12.07 -2.57 -2.31
N LEU A 244 13.08 -2.92 -3.11
CA LEU A 244 12.89 -3.53 -4.43
C LEU A 244 12.21 -4.90 -4.37
N PHE A 245 12.70 -5.80 -3.50
CA PHE A 245 12.13 -7.15 -3.43
C PHE A 245 10.72 -7.12 -2.85
N GLY A 246 10.47 -6.27 -1.85
CA GLY A 246 9.13 -6.09 -1.27
C GLY A 246 8.12 -5.55 -2.29
N ASP A 247 8.55 -4.69 -3.22
CA ASP A 247 7.70 -4.21 -4.32
C ASP A 247 7.27 -5.34 -5.24
N ILE A 248 8.24 -6.06 -5.78
CA ILE A 248 7.99 -7.17 -6.72
C ILE A 248 7.12 -8.27 -6.07
N LEU A 249 7.45 -8.64 -4.83
CA LEU A 249 6.73 -9.72 -4.13
C LEU A 249 5.29 -9.32 -3.78
N SER A 250 5.04 -8.06 -3.43
CA SER A 250 3.69 -7.60 -3.15
C SER A 250 2.81 -7.55 -4.39
N ASP A 251 3.36 -7.25 -5.57
CA ASP A 251 2.62 -7.29 -6.82
C ASP A 251 2.27 -8.73 -7.24
N ILE A 252 3.20 -9.68 -6.98
CA ILE A 252 2.90 -11.12 -7.14
C ILE A 252 1.77 -11.51 -6.17
N ALA A 253 1.86 -11.14 -4.90
CA ALA A 253 0.82 -11.44 -3.91
C ALA A 253 -0.53 -10.80 -4.29
N ALA A 254 -0.51 -9.63 -4.92
CA ALA A 254 -1.70 -8.97 -5.45
C ALA A 254 -2.46 -9.84 -6.46
N THR A 255 -1.74 -10.56 -7.32
CA THR A 255 -2.38 -11.40 -8.33
C THR A 255 -3.14 -12.59 -7.73
N LEU A 256 -2.77 -13.02 -6.52
CA LEU A 256 -3.43 -14.12 -5.82
C LEU A 256 -4.86 -13.76 -5.38
N THR A 257 -5.12 -12.49 -5.11
CA THR A 257 -6.40 -12.00 -4.58
C THR A 257 -7.48 -11.74 -5.64
N GLY A 258 -7.14 -11.94 -6.91
CA GLY A 258 -8.03 -11.78 -8.05
C GLY A 258 -8.10 -10.36 -8.62
N SER A 259 -7.83 -9.33 -7.83
CA SER A 259 -7.73 -7.93 -8.32
C SER A 259 -6.85 -7.07 -7.43
N ILE A 260 -5.96 -6.31 -8.06
CA ILE A 260 -5.18 -5.27 -7.38
C ILE A 260 -6.08 -4.15 -6.79
N GLY A 261 -7.30 -4.00 -7.30
CA GLY A 261 -8.33 -3.08 -6.79
C GLY A 261 -8.89 -3.47 -5.41
N MET A 262 -8.46 -4.61 -4.85
CA MET A 262 -8.82 -5.07 -3.51
C MET A 262 -7.72 -4.83 -2.46
N LEU A 263 -6.53 -4.39 -2.87
CA LEU A 263 -5.35 -4.35 -2.00
C LEU A 263 -5.06 -2.94 -1.47
N PRO A 264 -5.27 -2.72 -0.17
CA PRO A 264 -4.87 -1.49 0.49
C PRO A 264 -3.38 -1.49 0.81
N SER A 265 -2.84 -0.32 1.13
CA SER A 265 -1.53 -0.22 1.77
C SER A 265 -1.45 0.95 2.76
N ALA A 266 -0.52 0.83 3.71
CA ALA A 266 -0.17 1.87 4.67
C ALA A 266 1.33 2.08 4.67
N SER A 267 1.78 3.32 4.53
CA SER A 267 3.18 3.72 4.70
C SER A 267 3.30 4.52 5.98
N LEU A 268 4.05 4.02 6.96
CA LEU A 268 4.09 4.55 8.33
C LEU A 268 5.48 5.06 8.69
N ASN A 269 5.52 6.09 9.54
CA ASN A 269 6.73 6.51 10.22
C ASN A 269 6.75 6.07 11.70
N SER A 270 7.80 6.45 12.43
CA SER A 270 7.96 6.09 13.85
C SER A 270 6.98 6.76 14.81
N SER A 271 6.25 7.80 14.36
CA SER A 271 5.26 8.53 15.17
C SER A 271 3.82 8.16 14.84
N SER A 272 3.59 7.06 14.16
CA SER A 272 2.27 6.60 13.69
C SER A 272 1.59 7.55 12.68
N GLN A 273 2.27 8.58 12.16
CA GLN A 273 1.81 9.30 11.00
C GLN A 273 1.88 8.35 9.79
N GLY A 274 0.83 8.34 8.95
CA GLY A 274 0.76 7.42 7.84
C GLY A 274 0.20 8.01 6.56
N MET A 275 0.66 7.46 5.44
CA MET A 275 0.06 7.65 4.13
C MET A 275 -0.56 6.34 3.68
N TYR A 276 -1.81 6.41 3.24
CA TYR A 276 -2.69 5.30 2.94
C TYR A 276 -3.12 5.37 1.49
N GLU A 277 -2.75 4.37 0.71
CA GLU A 277 -2.93 4.36 -0.74
C GLU A 277 -3.28 2.94 -1.22
N PRO A 278 -4.08 2.79 -2.28
CA PRO A 278 -4.22 1.51 -2.97
C PRO A 278 -2.86 1.03 -3.51
N CYS A 279 -2.68 -0.28 -3.68
CA CYS A 279 -1.50 -0.82 -4.35
C CYS A 279 -1.50 -0.57 -5.87
N HIS A 280 -2.68 -0.31 -6.47
CA HIS A 280 -2.79 -0.01 -7.90
C HIS A 280 -2.27 1.39 -8.25
N GLY A 281 -1.87 1.58 -9.51
CA GLY A 281 -1.47 2.88 -10.07
C GLY A 281 -2.65 3.73 -10.54
N SER A 282 -2.35 4.71 -11.40
CA SER A 282 -3.30 5.69 -11.93
C SER A 282 -4.25 5.16 -13.02
N ALA A 283 -3.96 4.00 -13.64
CA ALA A 283 -4.75 3.33 -14.67
C ALA A 283 -5.38 4.30 -15.70
N PRO A 284 -4.56 5.02 -16.46
CA PRO A 284 -5.03 6.09 -17.37
C PRO A 284 -6.00 5.59 -18.44
N ASP A 285 -5.92 4.31 -18.79
CA ASP A 285 -6.80 3.64 -19.77
C ASP A 285 -8.28 3.59 -19.34
N ILE A 286 -8.57 3.57 -18.04
CA ILE A 286 -9.93 3.55 -17.48
C ILE A 286 -10.32 4.83 -16.73
N ALA A 287 -9.41 5.80 -16.63
CA ALA A 287 -9.66 7.08 -15.97
C ALA A 287 -10.86 7.82 -16.59
N GLY A 288 -11.74 8.39 -15.76
CA GLY A 288 -12.96 9.09 -16.18
C GLY A 288 -14.08 8.20 -16.70
N LYS A 289 -13.89 6.86 -16.74
CA LYS A 289 -14.91 5.92 -17.25
C LYS A 289 -15.81 5.33 -16.16
N ASN A 290 -15.56 5.66 -14.91
CA ASN A 290 -16.34 5.17 -13.77
C ASN A 290 -16.32 3.63 -13.65
N LEU A 291 -15.16 3.03 -13.92
CA LEU A 291 -14.93 1.58 -13.94
C LEU A 291 -13.99 1.11 -12.85
N ALA A 292 -13.22 2.01 -12.26
CA ALA A 292 -12.25 1.69 -11.23
C ALA A 292 -12.90 1.08 -9.98
N ASN A 293 -12.24 0.10 -9.38
CA ASN A 293 -12.66 -0.49 -8.11
C ASN A 293 -12.14 0.39 -6.95
N PRO A 294 -13.01 1.03 -6.14
CA PRO A 294 -12.58 1.90 -5.04
C PRO A 294 -12.34 1.14 -3.73
N LEU A 295 -12.53 -0.18 -3.69
CA LEU A 295 -12.48 -0.94 -2.43
C LEU A 295 -11.08 -0.94 -1.80
N ALA A 296 -10.01 -0.98 -2.60
CA ALA A 296 -8.66 -0.84 -2.08
C ALA A 296 -8.45 0.50 -1.36
N MET A 297 -8.99 1.60 -1.91
CA MET A 297 -8.91 2.92 -1.27
C MET A 297 -9.77 3.00 0.00
N ILE A 298 -10.95 2.38 0.01
CA ILE A 298 -11.83 2.27 1.19
C ILE A 298 -11.16 1.43 2.28
N LEU A 299 -10.51 0.33 1.93
CA LEU A 299 -9.74 -0.49 2.86
C LEU A 299 -8.47 0.24 3.35
N SER A 300 -7.82 1.07 2.50
CA SER A 300 -6.73 1.95 2.93
C SER A 300 -7.22 2.99 3.94
N LEU A 301 -8.45 3.51 3.79
CA LEU A 301 -9.08 4.35 4.80
C LEU A 301 -9.29 3.60 6.12
N ALA A 302 -9.69 2.32 6.08
CA ALA A 302 -9.79 1.50 7.30
C ALA A 302 -8.43 1.35 7.98
N MET A 303 -7.34 1.15 7.21
CA MET A 303 -5.98 1.15 7.76
C MET A 303 -5.62 2.52 8.38
N ALA A 304 -6.05 3.65 7.82
CA ALA A 304 -5.84 4.97 8.41
C ALA A 304 -6.51 5.09 9.78
N PHE A 305 -7.75 4.62 9.91
CA PHE A 305 -8.44 4.56 11.20
C PHE A 305 -7.71 3.66 12.20
N ARG A 306 -7.16 2.53 11.76
CA ARG A 306 -6.47 1.58 12.62
C ARG A 306 -5.13 2.08 13.13
N TYR A 307 -4.30 2.67 12.26
CA TYR A 307 -2.90 2.94 12.58
C TYR A 307 -2.63 4.40 13.00
N SER A 308 -3.21 5.41 12.33
CA SER A 308 -2.94 6.82 12.61
C SER A 308 -4.02 7.51 13.44
N LEU A 309 -5.28 7.14 13.21
CA LEU A 309 -6.41 7.75 13.91
C LEU A 309 -6.79 7.00 15.19
N GLU A 310 -6.20 5.84 15.43
CA GLU A 310 -6.37 5.01 16.64
C GLU A 310 -7.84 4.69 16.96
N ASN A 311 -8.66 4.51 15.91
CA ASN A 311 -10.07 4.14 16.02
C ASN A 311 -10.33 2.76 15.40
N HIS A 312 -10.14 1.73 16.21
CA HIS A 312 -10.30 0.34 15.78
C HIS A 312 -11.75 -0.01 15.44
N GLU A 313 -12.74 0.60 16.08
CA GLU A 313 -14.15 0.38 15.76
C GLU A 313 -14.48 0.86 14.33
N ALA A 314 -14.06 2.08 13.99
CA ALA A 314 -14.23 2.63 12.65
C ALA A 314 -13.48 1.79 11.58
N ALA A 315 -12.30 1.28 11.91
CA ALA A 315 -11.57 0.38 11.03
C ALA A 315 -12.34 -0.93 10.80
N ASN A 316 -12.73 -1.61 11.88
CA ASN A 316 -13.40 -2.90 11.82
C ASN A 316 -14.73 -2.81 11.07
N ILE A 317 -15.56 -1.78 11.34
CA ILE A 317 -16.85 -1.65 10.67
C ILE A 317 -16.71 -1.46 9.15
N ILE A 318 -15.69 -0.73 8.69
CA ILE A 318 -15.42 -0.59 7.26
C ILE A 318 -14.98 -1.93 6.66
N GLU A 319 -14.01 -2.62 7.26
CA GLU A 319 -13.49 -3.91 6.78
C GLU A 319 -14.59 -4.98 6.72
N ASP A 320 -15.36 -5.13 7.81
CA ASP A 320 -16.46 -6.07 7.88
C ASP A 320 -17.58 -5.75 6.90
N SER A 321 -17.84 -4.45 6.66
CA SER A 321 -18.85 -4.04 5.69
C SER A 321 -18.41 -4.30 4.26
N VAL A 322 -17.12 -4.16 3.94
CA VAL A 322 -16.56 -4.56 2.64
C VAL A 322 -16.70 -6.07 2.45
N LYS A 323 -16.43 -6.87 3.49
CA LYS A 323 -16.64 -8.32 3.44
C LYS A 323 -18.11 -8.67 3.15
N GLU A 324 -19.02 -8.05 3.89
CA GLU A 324 -20.47 -8.23 3.69
C GLU A 324 -20.93 -7.76 2.28
N PHE A 325 -20.40 -6.64 1.79
CA PHE A 325 -20.67 -6.13 0.44
C PHE A 325 -20.30 -7.17 -0.64
N ILE A 326 -19.12 -7.80 -0.49
CA ILE A 326 -18.69 -8.88 -1.37
C ILE A 326 -19.59 -10.10 -1.22
N SER A 327 -19.97 -10.51 0.00
CA SER A 327 -20.83 -11.67 0.25
C SER A 327 -22.23 -11.50 -0.32
N ARG A 328 -22.76 -10.26 -0.38
CA ARG A 328 -24.04 -9.93 -1.04
C ARG A 328 -23.97 -9.94 -2.56
N GLY A 329 -22.83 -10.29 -3.15
CA GLY A 329 -22.65 -10.43 -4.59
C GLY A 329 -22.37 -9.13 -5.35
N PHE A 330 -22.09 -8.01 -4.65
CA PHE A 330 -21.68 -6.78 -5.32
C PHE A 330 -20.25 -6.91 -5.87
N ARG A 331 -20.06 -6.58 -7.15
CA ARG A 331 -18.80 -6.71 -7.89
C ARG A 331 -18.57 -5.50 -8.77
N THR A 332 -17.36 -5.01 -8.80
CA THR A 332 -16.86 -4.04 -9.79
C THR A 332 -16.39 -4.76 -11.04
N LYS A 333 -16.08 -4.02 -12.10
CA LYS A 333 -15.74 -4.60 -13.42
C LYS A 333 -14.54 -5.53 -13.42
N ASP A 334 -13.55 -5.25 -12.58
CA ASP A 334 -12.33 -6.04 -12.41
C ASP A 334 -12.54 -7.39 -11.70
N LEU A 335 -13.69 -7.57 -11.06
CA LEU A 335 -14.05 -8.77 -10.29
C LEU A 335 -15.03 -9.71 -11.02
N VAL A 336 -15.48 -9.35 -12.22
CA VAL A 336 -16.41 -10.14 -13.03
C VAL A 336 -16.12 -10.04 -14.52
N ASP A 337 -16.35 -11.12 -15.24
CA ASP A 337 -16.20 -11.18 -16.70
C ASP A 337 -17.44 -10.71 -17.45
N ASP A 338 -18.59 -10.67 -16.81
CA ASP A 338 -19.86 -10.31 -17.41
C ASP A 338 -20.11 -8.78 -17.43
N THR A 339 -21.30 -8.40 -17.90
CA THR A 339 -21.75 -7.00 -17.99
C THR A 339 -22.49 -6.52 -16.75
N THR A 340 -22.74 -7.40 -15.79
CA THR A 340 -23.47 -7.09 -14.54
C THR A 340 -22.52 -6.70 -13.44
N PHE A 341 -21.96 -5.51 -13.52
CA PHE A 341 -21.08 -4.94 -12.48
C PHE A 341 -21.63 -3.60 -11.99
N ILE A 342 -21.18 -3.18 -10.81
CA ILE A 342 -21.43 -1.84 -10.29
C ILE A 342 -20.29 -0.89 -10.64
N LYS A 343 -20.65 0.36 -10.89
CA LYS A 343 -19.69 1.43 -11.21
C LYS A 343 -19.02 1.97 -9.95
N THR A 344 -17.89 2.66 -10.13
CA THR A 344 -17.10 3.27 -9.04
C THR A 344 -17.97 4.13 -8.10
N ASP A 345 -18.78 5.03 -8.65
CA ASP A 345 -19.67 5.94 -7.92
C ASP A 345 -20.87 5.26 -7.23
N GLN A 346 -21.11 3.99 -7.52
CA GLN A 346 -22.19 3.21 -6.91
C GLN A 346 -21.73 2.41 -5.69
N VAL A 347 -20.41 2.28 -5.48
CA VAL A 347 -19.86 1.45 -4.40
C VAL A 347 -20.20 2.05 -3.04
N ALA A 348 -19.84 3.32 -2.79
CA ALA A 348 -20.10 3.98 -1.51
C ALA A 348 -21.61 4.04 -1.18
N PRO A 349 -22.53 4.44 -2.10
CA PRO A 349 -23.97 4.41 -1.84
C PRO A 349 -24.54 3.02 -1.50
N LYS A 350 -23.92 1.94 -1.96
CA LYS A 350 -24.32 0.56 -1.60
C LYS A 350 -23.65 0.06 -0.31
N LEU A 351 -22.47 0.54 0.00
CA LEU A 351 -21.72 0.15 1.19
C LEU A 351 -22.23 0.86 2.46
N ILE A 352 -22.62 2.14 2.37
CA ILE A 352 -23.13 2.94 3.50
C ILE A 352 -24.32 2.26 4.21
N PRO A 353 -25.35 1.75 3.53
CA PRO A 353 -26.43 1.01 4.19
C PRO A 353 -25.93 -0.20 4.97
N ILE A 354 -24.93 -0.93 4.45
CA ILE A 354 -24.34 -2.09 5.14
C ILE A 354 -23.61 -1.66 6.41
N ILE A 355 -22.83 -0.57 6.34
CA ILE A 355 -22.17 0.00 7.52
C ILE A 355 -23.22 0.36 8.58
N LYS A 356 -24.33 0.99 8.18
CA LYS A 356 -25.40 1.38 9.09
C LYS A 356 -26.07 0.16 9.74
N GLU A 357 -26.43 -0.85 8.97
CA GLU A 357 -27.02 -2.10 9.49
C GLU A 357 -26.13 -2.77 10.54
N ARG A 358 -24.79 -2.72 10.34
CA ARG A 358 -23.81 -3.32 11.26
C ARG A 358 -23.53 -2.45 12.49
N SER A 359 -23.75 -1.15 12.42
CA SER A 359 -23.58 -0.23 13.56
C SER A 359 -24.78 -0.22 14.50
N ASP A 360 -25.94 -0.67 14.04
CA ASP A 360 -27.19 -0.73 14.82
C ASP A 360 -27.29 -2.05 15.65
N VAL A 361 -26.32 -2.97 15.55
CA VAL A 361 -26.20 -4.24 16.26
C VAL A 361 -25.20 -4.14 17.39
#